data_733de07bb53826f7e793ef21e66e0758
#
_entry.id   733de07bb53826f7e793ef21e66e0758
#
_cell.length_a   1.000
_cell.length_b   1.000
_cell.length_c   1.000
_cell.angle_alpha   90.00
_cell.angle_beta   90.00
_cell.angle_gamma   90.00
#
_symmetry.space_group_name_H-M   'P 1'
#
loop_
_entity.id
_entity.type
_entity.pdbx_description
1 polymer ?
#
loop_
_entity_poly.entity_id
_entity_poly.type
_entity_poly.pdbx_seq_one_letter_code
_entity_poly.pdbx_strand_id
1 'polypeptide(L)'
;KLNNKEDKSSFKNWCLSVMGEGISKNFMLPYNSKLLKHPLDKITLSWLGRFVPRPEIEDIIKGIEEKGKEGAGYNASFYYPERGGIESVIRGIYGPVKDKVILNTAVKKVDLKNRIVYFSSGEIKYDRLISTMPLKKFLMLTGNSGYIKAAKGLKARTVYSLNVGYKTASPTDINWVYVPEPEYPFYRIGFPHTFSTYNAPAGLSSVFAEVSVKGAVPKNIDSEIIKGLIKMKVLRNKSDIKTSLPLLLPDAYVIFDSYRDSTVPEIEKKLNAQGVITAGRWGKWEYSSMEDAVMEGMQAA
;
A
#
# COMPACT_ATOMS: atom_id res chain seq x y z
N LYS A 1 -9.23 -28.03 13.33
CA LYS A 1 -7.93 -28.67 13.64
C LYS A 1 -6.87 -27.83 12.96
N LEU A 2 -6.04 -27.12 13.74
CA LEU A 2 -4.82 -26.54 13.23
C LEU A 2 -3.88 -27.70 12.90
N ASN A 3 -3.48 -27.81 11.64
CA ASN A 3 -2.48 -28.80 11.25
C ASN A 3 -1.14 -28.39 11.87
N ASN A 4 -0.52 -29.25 12.64
CA ASN A 4 0.75 -28.99 13.34
C ASN A 4 1.94 -28.71 12.38
N LYS A 5 1.74 -28.75 11.08
CA LYS A 5 2.78 -28.49 10.08
C LYS A 5 2.36 -27.33 9.18
N GLU A 6 3.11 -26.24 9.28
CA GLU A 6 2.96 -25.05 8.46
C GLU A 6 3.25 -25.37 6.98
N ASP A 7 2.30 -25.10 6.09
CA ASP A 7 2.50 -25.23 4.65
C ASP A 7 2.96 -23.90 4.05
N LYS A 8 4.23 -23.81 3.70
CA LYS A 8 4.89 -22.62 3.14
C LYS A 8 4.90 -22.57 1.61
N SER A 9 4.20 -23.45 0.94
CA SER A 9 4.23 -23.53 -0.52
C SER A 9 3.57 -22.34 -1.21
N SER A 10 2.63 -21.68 -0.55
CA SER A 10 1.96 -20.46 -1.04
C SER A 10 1.27 -19.72 0.10
N PHE A 11 0.92 -18.45 -0.14
CA PHE A 11 0.11 -17.67 0.81
C PHE A 11 -1.24 -18.32 1.11
N LYS A 12 -1.90 -18.88 0.10
CA LYS A 12 -3.17 -19.60 0.28
C LYS A 12 -3.02 -20.76 1.26
N ASN A 13 -2.01 -21.61 1.03
CA ASN A 13 -1.79 -22.81 1.84
C ASN A 13 -1.31 -22.44 3.24
N TRP A 14 -0.49 -21.41 3.36
CA TRP A 14 -0.07 -20.88 4.64
C TRP A 14 -1.27 -20.40 5.46
N CYS A 15 -2.19 -19.61 4.88
CA CYS A 15 -3.41 -19.18 5.58
C CYS A 15 -4.20 -20.38 6.11
N LEU A 16 -4.44 -21.40 5.28
CA LEU A 16 -5.20 -22.58 5.67
C LEU A 16 -4.53 -23.39 6.78
N SER A 17 -3.19 -23.51 6.76
CA SER A 17 -2.44 -24.29 7.73
C SER A 17 -2.23 -23.56 9.06
N VAL A 18 -2.05 -22.23 9.04
CA VAL A 18 -1.72 -21.41 10.23
C VAL A 18 -2.95 -20.80 10.87
N MET A 19 -3.86 -20.21 10.08
CA MET A 19 -5.04 -19.51 10.59
C MET A 19 -6.28 -20.40 10.67
N GLY A 20 -6.21 -21.58 10.08
CA GLY A 20 -7.33 -22.51 10.00
C GLY A 20 -8.35 -22.11 8.93
N GLU A 21 -9.29 -23.04 8.69
CA GLU A 21 -10.24 -22.93 7.59
C GLU A 21 -11.23 -21.77 7.77
N GLY A 22 -11.71 -21.54 9.00
CA GLY A 22 -12.70 -20.52 9.31
C GLY A 22 -12.19 -19.10 9.00
N ILE A 23 -11.06 -18.69 9.57
CA ILE A 23 -10.45 -17.37 9.34
C ILE A 23 -10.03 -17.25 7.88
N SER A 24 -9.45 -18.29 7.31
CA SER A 24 -8.98 -18.28 5.93
C SER A 24 -10.13 -18.06 4.94
N LYS A 25 -11.20 -18.82 5.02
CA LYS A 25 -12.35 -18.75 4.10
C LYS A 25 -13.19 -17.48 4.26
N ASN A 26 -13.37 -17.02 5.49
CA ASN A 26 -14.25 -15.88 5.76
C ASN A 26 -13.56 -14.53 5.67
N PHE A 27 -12.22 -14.47 5.81
CA PHE A 27 -11.49 -13.21 5.81
C PHE A 27 -10.24 -13.23 4.92
N MET A 28 -9.23 -14.05 5.24
CA MET A 28 -7.90 -13.92 4.63
C MET A 28 -7.91 -14.12 3.12
N LEU A 29 -8.56 -15.14 2.63
CA LEU A 29 -8.59 -15.44 1.19
C LEU A 29 -9.48 -14.47 0.42
N PRO A 30 -10.74 -14.17 0.80
CA PRO A 30 -11.56 -13.22 0.07
C PRO A 30 -10.99 -11.80 0.11
N TYR A 31 -10.51 -11.32 1.27
CA TYR A 31 -9.89 -10.00 1.39
C TYR A 31 -8.67 -9.86 0.48
N ASN A 32 -7.71 -10.79 0.57
CA ASN A 32 -6.49 -10.72 -0.23
C ASN A 32 -6.74 -10.97 -1.73
N SER A 33 -7.77 -11.73 -2.09
CA SER A 33 -8.19 -11.88 -3.49
C SER A 33 -8.69 -10.54 -4.06
N LYS A 34 -9.45 -9.76 -3.28
CA LYS A 34 -9.90 -8.41 -3.67
C LYS A 34 -8.72 -7.44 -3.77
N LEU A 35 -7.80 -7.47 -2.81
CA LEU A 35 -6.64 -6.59 -2.74
C LEU A 35 -5.64 -6.89 -3.84
N LEU A 36 -5.21 -8.14 -3.99
CA LEU A 36 -4.12 -8.51 -4.89
C LEU A 36 -4.59 -8.77 -6.31
N LYS A 37 -5.87 -9.12 -6.51
CA LYS A 37 -6.41 -9.53 -7.83
C LYS A 37 -5.46 -10.46 -8.58
N HIS A 38 -4.89 -11.41 -7.85
CA HIS A 38 -3.92 -12.40 -8.29
C HIS A 38 -4.21 -13.75 -7.63
N PRO A 39 -3.98 -14.89 -8.30
CA PRO A 39 -4.15 -16.20 -7.68
C PRO A 39 -3.31 -16.32 -6.42
N LEU A 40 -3.93 -16.58 -5.27
CA LEU A 40 -3.26 -16.59 -3.98
C LEU A 40 -2.35 -17.81 -3.77
N ASP A 41 -2.51 -18.86 -4.57
CA ASP A 41 -1.61 -20.00 -4.67
C ASP A 41 -0.30 -19.68 -5.40
N LYS A 42 -0.20 -18.51 -6.07
CA LYS A 42 1.00 -17.98 -6.73
C LYS A 42 1.68 -16.87 -5.93
N ILE A 43 1.10 -16.46 -4.80
CA ILE A 43 1.69 -15.49 -3.88
C ILE A 43 2.63 -16.21 -2.92
N THR A 44 3.84 -15.72 -2.78
CA THR A 44 4.85 -16.21 -1.84
C THR A 44 4.64 -15.65 -0.43
N LEU A 45 5.47 -16.07 0.51
CA LEU A 45 5.40 -15.62 1.92
C LEU A 45 6.41 -14.51 2.24
N SER A 46 7.21 -14.08 1.29
CA SER A 46 8.31 -13.14 1.50
C SER A 46 7.89 -11.75 2.02
N TRP A 47 6.60 -11.41 1.91
CA TRP A 47 6.03 -10.13 2.35
C TRP A 47 5.34 -10.16 3.72
N LEU A 48 5.10 -11.35 4.28
CA LEU A 48 4.31 -11.47 5.51
C LEU A 48 4.95 -10.71 6.68
N GLY A 49 6.18 -11.07 7.04
CA GLY A 49 6.93 -10.42 8.09
C GLY A 49 6.07 -10.02 9.30
N ARG A 50 6.25 -8.79 9.77
CA ARG A 50 5.47 -8.19 10.86
C ARG A 50 4.06 -7.74 10.46
N PHE A 51 3.76 -7.67 9.15
CA PHE A 51 2.50 -7.11 8.65
C PHE A 51 1.31 -8.05 8.76
N VAL A 52 1.57 -9.35 8.79
CA VAL A 52 0.54 -10.37 8.98
C VAL A 52 0.86 -11.15 10.25
N PRO A 53 0.21 -10.82 11.36
CA PRO A 53 0.49 -11.49 12.64
C PRO A 53 0.13 -12.97 12.55
N ARG A 54 0.95 -13.78 13.21
CA ARG A 54 0.62 -15.18 13.41
C ARG A 54 -0.23 -15.26 14.68
N PRO A 55 -1.50 -15.67 14.58
CA PRO A 55 -2.34 -15.76 15.77
C PRO A 55 -1.95 -16.96 16.60
N GLU A 56 -1.82 -16.79 17.91
CA GLU A 56 -1.82 -17.88 18.87
C GLU A 56 -3.27 -18.25 19.22
N ILE A 57 -3.50 -19.52 19.55
CA ILE A 57 -4.87 -20.02 19.84
C ILE A 57 -5.46 -19.28 21.04
N GLU A 58 -4.65 -19.03 22.03
CA GLU A 58 -5.00 -18.31 23.25
C GLU A 58 -5.47 -16.90 22.94
N ASP A 59 -4.82 -16.20 22.02
CA ASP A 59 -5.21 -14.84 21.58
C ASP A 59 -6.55 -14.86 20.86
N ILE A 60 -6.81 -15.90 20.05
CA ILE A 60 -8.10 -16.06 19.36
C ILE A 60 -9.22 -16.29 20.37
N ILE A 61 -9.02 -17.19 21.34
CA ILE A 61 -9.99 -17.50 22.39
C ILE A 61 -10.28 -16.23 23.21
N LYS A 62 -9.23 -15.56 23.67
CA LYS A 62 -9.33 -14.31 24.42
C LYS A 62 -10.08 -13.23 23.66
N GLY A 63 -9.82 -13.08 22.36
CA GLY A 63 -10.53 -12.13 21.50
C GLY A 63 -12.02 -12.44 21.34
N ILE A 64 -12.44 -13.71 21.47
CA ILE A 64 -13.86 -14.11 21.46
C ILE A 64 -14.53 -13.75 22.80
N GLU A 65 -13.83 -13.95 23.92
CA GLU A 65 -14.34 -13.73 25.28
C GLU A 65 -14.37 -12.23 25.64
N GLU A 66 -13.34 -11.50 25.24
CA GLU A 66 -13.12 -10.08 25.54
C GLU A 66 -13.61 -9.17 24.40
N LYS A 67 -14.92 -9.19 24.09
CA LYS A 67 -15.49 -8.32 23.06
C LYS A 67 -15.11 -6.85 23.29
N GLY A 68 -14.31 -6.27 22.41
CA GLY A 68 -14.06 -4.82 22.33
C GLY A 68 -12.81 -4.32 23.04
N LYS A 69 -11.90 -5.16 23.50
CA LYS A 69 -10.60 -4.72 24.01
C LYS A 69 -9.54 -4.71 22.90
N GLU A 70 -8.60 -3.79 23.06
CA GLU A 70 -7.51 -3.35 22.17
C GLU A 70 -7.14 -4.29 21.02
N GLY A 71 -7.14 -3.74 19.78
CA GLY A 71 -6.77 -4.48 18.57
C GLY A 71 -5.41 -5.15 18.70
N ALA A 72 -5.36 -6.43 18.35
CA ALA A 72 -4.11 -7.16 18.25
C ALA A 72 -3.42 -6.88 16.91
N GLY A 73 -2.10 -6.80 16.92
CA GLY A 73 -1.28 -6.74 15.71
C GLY A 73 -0.58 -5.40 15.46
N TYR A 74 0.09 -5.33 14.34
CA TYR A 74 0.98 -4.24 13.92
C TYR A 74 0.38 -2.82 13.99
N ASN A 75 -0.93 -2.68 13.75
CA ASN A 75 -1.64 -1.39 13.73
C ASN A 75 -2.59 -1.22 14.93
N ALA A 76 -2.38 -1.93 16.03
CA ALA A 76 -3.20 -1.81 17.24
C ALA A 76 -3.17 -0.40 17.82
N SER A 77 -2.03 0.27 17.74
CA SER A 77 -1.86 1.69 18.06
C SER A 77 -0.93 2.36 17.04
N PHE A 78 -1.13 3.66 16.82
CA PHE A 78 -0.28 4.45 15.94
C PHE A 78 -0.32 5.93 16.35
N TYR A 79 0.75 6.65 16.04
CA TYR A 79 0.79 8.10 16.17
C TYR A 79 0.28 8.77 14.90
N TYR A 80 -0.51 9.82 15.07
CA TYR A 80 -1.01 10.62 13.96
C TYR A 80 -0.91 12.10 14.29
N PRO A 81 -0.51 12.98 13.35
CA PRO A 81 -0.45 14.42 13.62
C PRO A 81 -1.82 14.98 13.94
N GLU A 82 -1.90 15.77 15.00
CA GLU A 82 -3.16 16.42 15.40
C GLU A 82 -3.70 17.33 14.28
N ARG A 83 -2.80 18.12 13.66
CA ARG A 83 -3.15 19.07 12.59
C ARG A 83 -2.33 18.85 11.33
N GLY A 84 -2.92 19.18 10.18
CA GLY A 84 -2.24 19.14 8.87
C GLY A 84 -2.16 17.75 8.23
N GLY A 85 -2.81 16.75 8.84
CA GLY A 85 -2.83 15.39 8.32
C GLY A 85 -1.44 14.75 8.30
N ILE A 86 -1.33 13.59 7.69
CA ILE A 86 -0.05 12.84 7.62
C ILE A 86 1.03 13.61 6.83
N GLU A 87 0.64 14.53 5.95
CA GLU A 87 1.56 15.38 5.20
C GLU A 87 2.42 16.27 6.10
N SER A 88 1.95 16.61 7.31
CA SER A 88 2.72 17.44 8.26
C SER A 88 4.03 16.77 8.67
N VAL A 89 4.09 15.45 8.74
CA VAL A 89 5.34 14.69 8.98
C VAL A 89 6.34 14.92 7.83
N ILE A 90 5.84 14.84 6.60
CA ILE A 90 6.68 15.07 5.41
C ILE A 90 7.16 16.52 5.34
N ARG A 91 6.30 17.48 5.68
CA ARG A 91 6.67 18.91 5.74
C ARG A 91 7.78 19.18 6.76
N GLY A 92 7.74 18.50 7.91
CA GLY A 92 8.81 18.58 8.92
C GLY A 92 10.16 18.10 8.38
N ILE A 93 10.18 16.98 7.65
CA ILE A 93 11.39 16.43 7.02
C ILE A 93 11.86 17.30 5.84
N TYR A 94 10.92 17.82 5.05
CA TYR A 94 11.19 18.63 3.86
C TYR A 94 11.80 19.99 4.21
N GLY A 95 11.35 20.63 5.28
CA GLY A 95 11.73 21.99 5.67
C GLY A 95 13.24 22.24 5.61
N PRO A 96 14.09 21.46 6.29
CA PRO A 96 15.56 21.61 6.30
C PRO A 96 16.24 21.41 4.96
N VAL A 97 15.62 20.73 4.00
CA VAL A 97 16.23 20.36 2.71
C VAL A 97 15.54 21.01 1.50
N LYS A 98 14.57 21.88 1.72
CA LYS A 98 13.73 22.49 0.67
C LYS A 98 14.55 23.12 -0.46
N ASP A 99 15.67 23.78 -0.14
CA ASP A 99 16.51 24.47 -1.10
C ASP A 99 17.37 23.54 -1.97
N LYS A 100 17.40 22.24 -1.62
CA LYS A 100 18.07 21.17 -2.38
C LYS A 100 17.09 20.37 -3.24
N VAL A 101 15.79 20.65 -3.17
CA VAL A 101 14.75 19.91 -3.88
C VAL A 101 14.36 20.66 -5.15
N ILE A 102 14.48 19.99 -6.29
CA ILE A 102 14.08 20.51 -7.59
C ILE A 102 12.74 19.89 -7.98
N LEU A 103 11.68 20.65 -7.86
CA LEU A 103 10.33 20.23 -8.21
C LEU A 103 10.08 20.31 -9.73
N ASN A 104 8.99 19.69 -10.19
CA ASN A 104 8.56 19.67 -11.59
C ASN A 104 9.63 19.15 -12.58
N THR A 105 10.55 18.33 -12.08
CA THR A 105 11.70 17.82 -12.83
C THR A 105 11.65 16.30 -12.94
N ALA A 106 10.95 15.82 -13.96
CA ALA A 106 10.82 14.38 -14.19
C ALA A 106 12.06 13.81 -14.86
N VAL A 107 12.64 12.75 -14.28
CA VAL A 107 13.71 11.97 -14.89
C VAL A 107 13.22 11.31 -16.18
N LYS A 108 13.99 11.44 -17.26
CA LYS A 108 13.70 10.93 -18.60
C LYS A 108 14.55 9.73 -19.00
N LYS A 109 15.80 9.69 -18.53
CA LYS A 109 16.76 8.61 -18.80
C LYS A 109 17.79 8.55 -17.68
N VAL A 110 18.31 7.36 -17.42
CA VAL A 110 19.43 7.12 -16.51
C VAL A 110 20.52 6.38 -17.29
N ASP A 111 21.68 7.01 -17.45
CA ASP A 111 22.86 6.39 -18.04
C ASP A 111 23.71 5.82 -16.91
N LEU A 112 23.58 4.54 -16.67
CA LEU A 112 24.30 3.84 -15.61
C LEU A 112 25.82 3.75 -15.88
N LYS A 113 26.23 3.68 -17.14
CA LYS A 113 27.64 3.56 -17.54
C LYS A 113 28.40 4.88 -17.28
N ASN A 114 27.79 6.00 -17.69
CA ASN A 114 28.39 7.32 -17.55
C ASN A 114 27.99 8.02 -16.25
N ARG A 115 27.11 7.41 -15.44
CA ARG A 115 26.56 7.95 -14.19
C ARG A 115 25.88 9.31 -14.38
N ILE A 116 24.97 9.40 -15.35
CA ILE A 116 24.25 10.62 -15.69
C ILE A 116 22.73 10.37 -15.60
N VAL A 117 22.06 11.30 -14.94
CA VAL A 117 20.57 11.37 -14.93
C VAL A 117 20.15 12.51 -15.84
N TYR A 118 19.28 12.21 -16.80
CA TYR A 118 18.71 13.19 -17.74
C TYR A 118 17.27 13.54 -17.36
N PHE A 119 16.94 14.81 -17.45
CA PHE A 119 15.60 15.34 -17.29
C PHE A 119 15.32 16.40 -18.35
N SER A 120 14.10 16.94 -18.42
CA SER A 120 13.68 17.83 -19.55
C SER A 120 14.52 19.11 -19.67
N SER A 121 15.10 19.60 -18.58
CA SER A 121 15.86 20.86 -18.53
C SER A 121 17.37 20.69 -18.41
N GLY A 122 17.90 19.48 -18.49
CA GLY A 122 19.35 19.25 -18.37
C GLY A 122 19.73 17.85 -17.92
N GLU A 123 20.93 17.74 -17.38
CA GLU A 123 21.49 16.49 -16.87
C GLU A 123 22.31 16.73 -15.61
N ILE A 124 22.45 15.70 -14.78
CA ILE A 124 23.30 15.71 -13.59
C ILE A 124 24.16 14.44 -13.58
N LYS A 125 25.47 14.60 -13.39
CA LYS A 125 26.37 13.51 -13.04
C LYS A 125 26.26 13.17 -11.57
N TYR A 126 26.41 11.89 -11.23
CA TYR A 126 26.37 11.42 -9.85
C TYR A 126 27.53 10.45 -9.54
N ASP A 127 27.98 10.45 -8.33
CA ASP A 127 28.86 9.42 -7.79
C ASP A 127 28.04 8.29 -7.19
N ARG A 128 26.98 8.63 -6.46
CA ARG A 128 25.98 7.72 -5.91
C ARG A 128 24.57 8.24 -6.25
N LEU A 129 23.69 7.34 -6.62
CA LEU A 129 22.30 7.65 -6.94
C LEU A 129 21.36 6.87 -6.00
N ILE A 130 20.52 7.57 -5.25
CA ILE A 130 19.45 6.95 -4.48
C ILE A 130 18.15 7.13 -5.27
N SER A 131 17.50 6.02 -5.61
CA SER A 131 16.21 6.03 -6.34
C SER A 131 15.08 5.54 -5.46
N THR A 132 14.08 6.39 -5.25
CA THR A 132 12.83 6.04 -4.55
C THR A 132 11.64 5.85 -5.50
N MET A 133 11.86 6.04 -6.81
CA MET A 133 10.82 5.83 -7.81
C MET A 133 10.47 4.34 -7.95
N PRO A 134 9.27 3.99 -8.46
CA PRO A 134 8.93 2.59 -8.70
C PRO A 134 10.03 1.87 -9.49
N LEU A 135 10.58 0.79 -8.94
CA LEU A 135 11.71 0.04 -9.51
C LEU A 135 11.48 -0.28 -10.99
N LYS A 136 10.29 -0.74 -11.31
CA LYS A 136 9.88 -1.03 -12.69
C LYS A 136 10.09 0.16 -13.63
N LYS A 137 9.71 1.37 -13.19
CA LYS A 137 9.89 2.61 -13.94
C LYS A 137 11.38 2.99 -14.05
N PHE A 138 12.13 2.87 -12.96
CA PHE A 138 13.57 3.11 -12.94
C PHE A 138 14.29 2.24 -13.97
N LEU A 139 14.04 0.93 -13.94
CA LEU A 139 14.66 -0.03 -14.86
C LEU A 139 14.35 0.28 -16.33
N MET A 140 13.14 0.73 -16.64
CA MET A 140 12.79 1.15 -18.02
C MET A 140 13.59 2.38 -18.48
N LEU A 141 13.85 3.33 -17.57
CA LEU A 141 14.59 4.57 -17.86
C LEU A 141 16.10 4.34 -18.11
N THR A 142 16.64 3.18 -17.74
CA THR A 142 18.04 2.84 -17.99
C THR A 142 18.34 2.51 -19.46
N GLY A 143 17.31 2.16 -20.25
CA GLY A 143 17.48 1.69 -21.62
C GLY A 143 18.19 0.33 -21.76
N ASN A 144 18.61 -0.29 -20.65
CA ASN A 144 19.26 -1.60 -20.66
C ASN A 144 18.27 -2.72 -20.93
N SER A 145 18.51 -3.52 -21.96
CA SER A 145 17.60 -4.59 -22.41
C SER A 145 17.32 -5.65 -21.33
N GLY A 146 18.31 -6.00 -20.52
CA GLY A 146 18.17 -6.94 -19.40
C GLY A 146 17.28 -6.38 -18.29
N TYR A 147 17.47 -5.11 -17.92
CA TYR A 147 16.62 -4.43 -16.95
C TYR A 147 15.20 -4.22 -17.46
N ILE A 148 15.04 -3.87 -18.74
CA ILE A 148 13.72 -3.75 -19.37
C ILE A 148 12.98 -5.08 -19.34
N LYS A 149 13.65 -6.20 -19.66
CA LYS A 149 13.07 -7.54 -19.57
C LYS A 149 12.63 -7.86 -18.13
N ALA A 150 13.48 -7.57 -17.15
CA ALA A 150 13.16 -7.75 -15.73
C ALA A 150 11.95 -6.90 -15.32
N ALA A 151 11.89 -5.63 -15.67
CA ALA A 151 10.79 -4.73 -15.38
C ALA A 151 9.44 -5.23 -15.92
N LYS A 152 9.42 -5.84 -17.11
CA LYS A 152 8.19 -6.38 -17.72
C LYS A 152 7.59 -7.54 -16.93
N GLY A 153 8.41 -8.33 -16.23
CA GLY A 153 7.96 -9.44 -15.39
C GLY A 153 7.43 -9.02 -14.03
N LEU A 154 7.85 -7.86 -13.50
CA LEU A 154 7.40 -7.33 -12.22
C LEU A 154 5.94 -6.87 -12.30
N LYS A 155 5.16 -7.25 -11.29
CA LYS A 155 3.72 -6.99 -11.23
C LYS A 155 3.36 -6.16 -10.01
N ALA A 156 2.39 -5.27 -10.18
CA ALA A 156 1.75 -4.53 -9.09
C ALA A 156 0.27 -4.31 -9.37
N ARG A 157 -0.43 -3.78 -8.39
CA ARG A 157 -1.83 -3.34 -8.51
C ARG A 157 -1.91 -1.85 -8.31
N THR A 158 -2.76 -1.25 -9.11
CA THR A 158 -3.19 0.14 -8.92
C THR A 158 -4.31 0.15 -7.90
N VAL A 159 -4.33 1.13 -7.02
CA VAL A 159 -5.46 1.39 -6.13
C VAL A 159 -6.19 2.63 -6.62
N TYR A 160 -7.49 2.49 -6.80
CA TYR A 160 -8.41 3.60 -6.93
C TYR A 160 -8.99 3.91 -5.55
N SER A 161 -8.79 5.12 -5.06
CA SER A 161 -9.31 5.58 -3.77
C SER A 161 -10.29 6.70 -4.00
N LEU A 162 -11.56 6.51 -3.65
CA LEU A 162 -12.55 7.57 -3.64
C LEU A 162 -12.65 8.15 -2.24
N ASN A 163 -12.26 9.41 -2.09
CA ASN A 163 -12.37 10.15 -0.84
C ASN A 163 -13.67 10.97 -0.89
N VAL A 164 -14.50 10.84 0.15
CA VAL A 164 -15.82 11.45 0.22
C VAL A 164 -15.97 12.23 1.52
N GLY A 165 -16.25 13.53 1.41
CA GLY A 165 -16.71 14.37 2.52
C GLY A 165 -18.24 14.40 2.54
N TYR A 166 -18.87 14.17 3.70
CA TYR A 166 -20.31 14.05 3.82
C TYR A 166 -20.89 14.74 5.07
N LYS A 167 -22.20 15.06 5.02
CA LYS A 167 -22.86 15.97 5.97
C LYS A 167 -23.30 15.33 7.29
N THR A 168 -23.35 14.01 7.36
CA THR A 168 -23.84 13.33 8.55
C THR A 168 -22.72 13.02 9.53
N ALA A 169 -23.07 12.90 10.82
CA ALA A 169 -22.13 12.34 11.80
C ALA A 169 -21.69 10.95 11.39
N SER A 170 -20.42 10.63 11.69
CA SER A 170 -19.90 9.29 11.44
C SER A 170 -20.71 8.24 12.18
N PRO A 171 -21.04 7.10 11.55
CA PRO A 171 -21.70 5.99 12.23
C PRO A 171 -20.78 5.25 13.21
N THR A 172 -19.48 5.59 13.23
CA THR A 172 -18.44 4.87 13.97
C THR A 172 -17.28 5.79 14.37
N ASP A 173 -16.58 5.41 15.41
CA ASP A 173 -15.28 5.94 15.86
C ASP A 173 -14.09 5.09 15.40
N ILE A 174 -14.36 4.01 14.64
CA ILE A 174 -13.34 3.12 14.08
C ILE A 174 -12.53 3.86 13.02
N ASN A 175 -11.21 3.61 12.98
CA ASN A 175 -10.32 4.26 12.03
C ASN A 175 -10.45 3.70 10.60
N TRP A 176 -10.58 2.37 10.45
CA TRP A 176 -10.82 1.72 9.17
C TRP A 176 -11.46 0.34 9.32
N VAL A 177 -12.02 -0.15 8.25
CA VAL A 177 -12.64 -1.48 8.15
C VAL A 177 -12.11 -2.19 6.92
N TYR A 178 -11.70 -3.44 7.08
CA TYR A 178 -11.44 -4.36 5.98
C TYR A 178 -12.72 -5.03 5.54
N VAL A 179 -12.94 -5.15 4.23
CA VAL A 179 -14.20 -5.60 3.64
C VAL A 179 -13.95 -6.81 2.72
N PRO A 180 -13.98 -8.03 3.27
CA PRO A 180 -13.79 -9.26 2.49
C PRO A 180 -14.98 -9.60 1.59
N GLU A 181 -16.21 -9.16 1.91
CA GLU A 181 -17.44 -9.52 1.24
C GLU A 181 -17.44 -9.12 -0.24
N PRO A 182 -17.76 -10.04 -1.16
CA PRO A 182 -17.63 -9.83 -2.60
C PRO A 182 -18.65 -8.84 -3.18
N GLU A 183 -19.75 -8.60 -2.51
CA GLU A 183 -20.78 -7.65 -2.95
C GLU A 183 -20.37 -6.18 -2.84
N TYR A 184 -19.29 -5.85 -2.12
CA TYR A 184 -18.74 -4.51 -2.07
C TYR A 184 -17.53 -4.39 -3.03
N PRO A 185 -17.42 -3.31 -3.82
CA PRO A 185 -16.30 -3.16 -4.76
C PRO A 185 -14.96 -2.91 -4.07
N PHE A 186 -14.96 -2.27 -2.90
CA PHE A 186 -13.78 -1.91 -2.13
C PHE A 186 -13.35 -3.03 -1.18
N TYR A 187 -12.05 -3.11 -0.93
CA TYR A 187 -11.46 -4.05 0.05
C TYR A 187 -11.22 -3.39 1.41
N ARG A 188 -11.19 -2.06 1.47
CA ARG A 188 -11.00 -1.26 2.68
C ARG A 188 -11.75 0.06 2.57
N ILE A 189 -12.30 0.49 3.69
CA ILE A 189 -12.75 1.87 3.89
C ILE A 189 -12.08 2.42 5.14
N GLY A 190 -11.89 3.72 5.22
CA GLY A 190 -11.34 4.37 6.41
C GLY A 190 -11.94 5.74 6.63
N PHE A 191 -11.85 6.21 7.87
CA PHE A 191 -12.52 7.39 8.37
C PHE A 191 -11.51 8.43 8.85
N PRO A 192 -10.92 9.28 7.97
CA PRO A 192 -9.85 10.20 8.34
C PRO A 192 -10.18 11.12 9.53
N HIS A 193 -11.44 11.51 9.71
CA HIS A 193 -11.87 12.35 10.82
C HIS A 193 -11.76 11.67 12.20
N THR A 194 -11.63 10.34 12.26
CA THR A 194 -11.39 9.61 13.51
C THR A 194 -9.90 9.57 13.90
N PHE A 195 -8.99 9.82 12.93
CA PHE A 195 -7.55 9.94 13.21
C PHE A 195 -7.22 11.26 13.90
N SER A 196 -7.92 12.32 13.49
CA SER A 196 -7.90 13.65 14.11
C SER A 196 -9.18 14.40 13.78
N THR A 197 -9.73 15.10 14.75
CA THR A 197 -10.92 15.95 14.57
C THR A 197 -10.68 17.10 13.58
N TYR A 198 -9.43 17.45 13.31
CA TYR A 198 -9.04 18.46 12.31
C TYR A 198 -9.03 17.95 10.86
N ASN A 199 -9.23 16.65 10.63
CA ASN A 199 -9.30 16.08 9.30
C ASN A 199 -10.66 16.22 8.60
N ALA A 200 -11.65 16.81 9.30
CA ALA A 200 -12.92 17.22 8.70
C ALA A 200 -13.40 18.53 9.36
N PRO A 201 -14.13 19.39 8.63
CA PRO A 201 -14.79 20.54 9.23
C PRO A 201 -15.81 20.12 10.29
N ALA A 202 -16.07 20.97 11.28
CA ALA A 202 -17.06 20.69 12.32
C ALA A 202 -18.43 20.31 11.73
N GLY A 203 -19.03 19.24 12.24
CA GLY A 203 -20.32 18.72 11.78
C GLY A 203 -20.28 17.96 10.47
N LEU A 204 -19.09 17.76 9.88
CA LEU A 204 -18.89 16.93 8.70
C LEU A 204 -18.04 15.71 9.04
N SER A 205 -18.14 14.70 8.18
CA SER A 205 -17.34 13.48 8.26
C SER A 205 -16.67 13.17 6.92
N SER A 206 -15.69 12.29 6.95
CA SER A 206 -14.99 11.85 5.74
C SER A 206 -14.80 10.34 5.73
N VAL A 207 -14.86 9.76 4.55
CA VAL A 207 -14.55 8.34 4.30
C VAL A 207 -13.73 8.23 3.03
N PHE A 208 -12.73 7.37 3.03
CA PHE A 208 -12.13 6.88 1.80
C PHE A 208 -12.50 5.43 1.56
N ALA A 209 -12.67 5.05 0.31
CA ALA A 209 -12.92 3.67 -0.10
C ALA A 209 -11.92 3.26 -1.17
N GLU A 210 -11.22 2.14 -0.94
CA GLU A 210 -10.14 1.67 -1.79
C GLU A 210 -10.54 0.44 -2.59
N VAL A 211 -10.35 0.55 -3.91
CA VAL A 211 -10.59 -0.53 -4.87
C VAL A 211 -9.29 -0.88 -5.57
N SER A 212 -8.86 -2.12 -5.49
CA SER A 212 -7.74 -2.60 -6.29
C SER A 212 -8.15 -2.77 -7.75
N VAL A 213 -7.35 -2.28 -8.67
CA VAL A 213 -7.61 -2.30 -10.11
C VAL A 213 -6.50 -3.06 -10.84
N LYS A 214 -6.92 -3.93 -11.77
CA LYS A 214 -6.04 -4.59 -12.73
C LYS A 214 -6.41 -4.09 -14.13
N GLY A 215 -5.60 -3.18 -14.70
CA GLY A 215 -5.91 -2.52 -15.97
C GLY A 215 -6.65 -1.21 -15.79
N ALA A 216 -7.60 -0.92 -16.69
CA ALA A 216 -8.36 0.34 -16.66
C ALA A 216 -9.34 0.41 -15.49
N VAL A 217 -9.53 1.62 -14.96
CA VAL A 217 -10.55 1.88 -13.93
C VAL A 217 -11.94 1.78 -14.58
N PRO A 218 -12.89 1.01 -14.01
CA PRO A 218 -14.25 0.94 -14.52
C PRO A 218 -14.93 2.32 -14.49
N LYS A 219 -15.65 2.67 -15.57
CA LYS A 219 -16.32 4.01 -15.69
C LYS A 219 -17.36 4.27 -14.60
N ASN A 220 -17.98 3.23 -14.06
CA ASN A 220 -19.02 3.32 -13.02
C ASN A 220 -18.50 3.14 -11.61
N ILE A 221 -17.18 3.12 -11.40
CA ILE A 221 -16.58 2.75 -10.10
C ILE A 221 -17.06 3.64 -8.95
N ASP A 222 -17.15 4.95 -9.15
CA ASP A 222 -17.63 5.89 -8.14
C ASP A 222 -19.07 5.58 -7.71
N SER A 223 -19.92 5.30 -8.69
CA SER A 223 -21.32 4.95 -8.43
C SER A 223 -21.41 3.65 -7.61
N GLU A 224 -20.61 2.65 -7.94
CA GLU A 224 -20.60 1.38 -7.21
C GLU A 224 -20.03 1.53 -5.79
N ILE A 225 -18.99 2.36 -5.61
CA ILE A 225 -18.47 2.68 -4.29
C ILE A 225 -19.53 3.37 -3.45
N ILE A 226 -20.19 4.41 -3.99
CA ILE A 226 -21.22 5.17 -3.27
C ILE A 226 -22.40 4.25 -2.89
N LYS A 227 -22.87 3.39 -3.78
CA LYS A 227 -23.90 2.38 -3.48
C LYS A 227 -23.46 1.45 -2.33
N GLY A 228 -22.22 0.99 -2.36
CA GLY A 228 -21.64 0.16 -1.30
C GLY A 228 -21.60 0.88 0.04
N LEU A 229 -21.17 2.15 0.07
CA LEU A 229 -21.13 2.97 1.29
C LEU A 229 -22.55 3.22 1.87
N ILE A 230 -23.55 3.40 1.00
CA ILE A 230 -24.96 3.52 1.42
C ILE A 230 -25.46 2.17 1.98
N LYS A 231 -25.18 1.05 1.30
CA LYS A 231 -25.54 -0.29 1.77
C LYS A 231 -24.93 -0.60 3.14
N MET A 232 -23.69 -0.17 3.40
CA MET A 232 -23.02 -0.28 4.69
C MET A 232 -23.51 0.74 5.74
N LYS A 233 -24.46 1.62 5.38
CA LYS A 233 -24.96 2.70 6.24
C LYS A 233 -23.91 3.72 6.67
N VAL A 234 -22.79 3.84 5.94
CA VAL A 234 -21.79 4.90 6.12
C VAL A 234 -22.35 6.22 5.58
N LEU A 235 -23.00 6.18 4.45
CA LEU A 235 -23.81 7.27 3.89
C LEU A 235 -25.29 6.91 4.01
N ARG A 236 -26.16 7.87 4.32
CA ARG A 236 -27.61 7.68 4.30
C ARG A 236 -28.12 7.63 2.86
N ASN A 237 -27.64 8.58 2.07
CA ASN A 237 -27.99 8.71 0.66
C ASN A 237 -26.95 9.57 -0.09
N LYS A 238 -27.07 9.66 -1.40
CA LYS A 238 -26.13 10.42 -2.25
C LYS A 238 -26.15 11.92 -1.99
N SER A 239 -27.28 12.50 -1.54
CA SER A 239 -27.40 13.95 -1.29
C SER A 239 -26.64 14.43 -0.06
N ASP A 240 -26.17 13.52 0.81
CA ASP A 240 -25.31 13.86 1.94
C ASP A 240 -23.87 14.19 1.51
N ILE A 241 -23.47 13.79 0.33
CA ILE A 241 -22.13 14.02 -0.20
C ILE A 241 -21.93 15.52 -0.46
N LYS A 242 -20.89 16.08 0.14
CA LYS A 242 -20.48 17.49 -0.06
C LYS A 242 -19.35 17.63 -1.06
N THR A 243 -18.43 16.69 -1.05
CA THR A 243 -17.29 16.65 -1.96
C THR A 243 -16.84 15.22 -2.18
N SER A 244 -16.22 14.99 -3.33
CA SER A 244 -15.54 13.73 -3.62
C SER A 244 -14.24 14.01 -4.37
N LEU A 245 -13.21 13.24 -4.05
CA LEU A 245 -11.89 13.34 -4.67
C LEU A 245 -11.42 11.91 -5.03
N PRO A 246 -11.47 11.55 -6.31
CA PRO A 246 -10.87 10.31 -6.78
C PRO A 246 -9.35 10.44 -6.86
N LEU A 247 -8.64 9.43 -6.40
CA LEU A 247 -7.19 9.31 -6.50
C LEU A 247 -6.84 7.99 -7.16
N LEU A 248 -5.89 8.02 -8.08
CA LEU A 248 -5.32 6.84 -8.70
C LEU A 248 -3.89 6.67 -8.22
N LEU A 249 -3.63 5.56 -7.54
CA LEU A 249 -2.33 5.22 -6.96
C LEU A 249 -1.73 4.06 -7.75
N PRO A 250 -0.91 4.32 -8.78
CA PRO A 250 -0.25 3.28 -9.54
C PRO A 250 0.78 2.54 -8.68
N ASP A 251 0.99 1.27 -8.99
CA ASP A 251 1.96 0.40 -8.31
C ASP A 251 1.81 0.35 -6.77
N ALA A 252 0.58 0.56 -6.26
CA ALA A 252 0.31 0.67 -4.83
C ALA A 252 0.58 -0.64 -4.06
N TYR A 253 0.30 -1.78 -4.67
CA TYR A 253 0.58 -3.10 -4.09
C TYR A 253 1.38 -3.97 -5.04
N VAL A 254 2.61 -4.25 -4.65
CA VAL A 254 3.51 -5.19 -5.34
C VAL A 254 2.97 -6.61 -5.22
N ILE A 255 3.07 -7.38 -6.27
CA ILE A 255 2.74 -8.81 -6.26
C ILE A 255 4.01 -9.59 -5.93
N PHE A 256 3.96 -10.27 -4.80
CA PHE A 256 5.04 -11.13 -4.31
C PHE A 256 4.86 -12.53 -4.88
N ASP A 257 5.35 -12.72 -6.10
CA ASP A 257 5.43 -14.03 -6.74
C ASP A 257 6.89 -14.52 -6.82
N SER A 258 7.10 -15.76 -7.21
CA SER A 258 8.44 -16.34 -7.32
C SER A 258 9.36 -15.57 -8.27
N TYR A 259 8.79 -14.93 -9.30
CA TYR A 259 9.56 -14.10 -10.22
C TYR A 259 10.11 -12.85 -9.51
N ARG A 260 9.27 -12.14 -8.75
CA ARG A 260 9.70 -10.99 -7.94
C ARG A 260 10.79 -11.40 -6.96
N ASP A 261 10.58 -12.50 -6.24
CA ASP A 261 11.48 -12.92 -5.16
C ASP A 261 12.87 -13.35 -5.66
N SER A 262 12.96 -13.89 -6.85
CA SER A 262 14.26 -14.20 -7.49
C SER A 262 14.88 -13.00 -8.18
N THR A 263 14.07 -12.14 -8.81
CA THR A 263 14.54 -11.08 -9.71
C THR A 263 14.98 -9.81 -8.99
N VAL A 264 14.23 -9.37 -7.97
CA VAL A 264 14.50 -8.09 -7.30
C VAL A 264 15.85 -8.09 -6.58
N PRO A 265 16.21 -9.11 -5.77
CA PRO A 265 17.52 -9.13 -5.11
C PRO A 265 18.70 -9.10 -6.10
N GLU A 266 18.58 -9.79 -7.23
CA GLU A 266 19.61 -9.79 -8.28
C GLU A 266 19.76 -8.41 -8.95
N ILE A 267 18.64 -7.70 -9.16
CA ILE A 267 18.64 -6.34 -9.68
C ILE A 267 19.30 -5.40 -8.69
N GLU A 268 18.91 -5.44 -7.42
CA GLU A 268 19.49 -4.59 -6.37
C GLU A 268 21.00 -4.77 -6.27
N LYS A 269 21.47 -6.02 -6.26
CA LYS A 269 22.91 -6.33 -6.27
C LYS A 269 23.63 -5.70 -7.46
N LYS A 270 23.05 -5.80 -8.67
CA LYS A 270 23.63 -5.21 -9.88
C LYS A 270 23.61 -3.70 -9.89
N LEU A 271 22.56 -3.08 -9.39
CA LEU A 271 22.43 -1.63 -9.28
C LEU A 271 23.42 -1.07 -8.25
N ASN A 272 23.53 -1.72 -7.09
CA ASN A 272 24.49 -1.34 -6.05
C ASN A 272 25.93 -1.37 -6.57
N ALA A 273 26.31 -2.37 -7.35
CA ALA A 273 27.64 -2.44 -7.99
C ALA A 273 27.90 -1.29 -8.98
N GLN A 274 26.84 -0.62 -9.45
CA GLN A 274 26.91 0.56 -10.35
C GLN A 274 26.72 1.90 -9.60
N GLY A 275 26.72 1.89 -8.26
CA GLY A 275 26.56 3.07 -7.43
C GLY A 275 25.11 3.56 -7.33
N VAL A 276 24.13 2.69 -7.61
CA VAL A 276 22.71 2.99 -7.50
C VAL A 276 22.08 2.22 -6.34
N ILE A 277 21.52 2.93 -5.38
CA ILE A 277 20.79 2.38 -4.23
C ILE A 277 19.30 2.59 -4.47
N THR A 278 18.50 1.56 -4.31
CA THR A 278 17.03 1.67 -4.29
C THR A 278 16.54 1.76 -2.86
N ALA A 279 15.60 2.65 -2.57
CA ALA A 279 15.06 2.85 -1.23
C ALA A 279 13.56 3.14 -1.27
N GLY A 280 12.88 2.85 -0.16
CA GLY A 280 11.46 3.04 0.04
C GLY A 280 10.61 1.98 -0.69
N ARG A 281 9.34 1.94 -0.31
CA ARG A 281 8.34 0.95 -0.75
C ARG A 281 8.37 0.65 -2.26
N TRP A 282 8.47 1.69 -3.07
CA TRP A 282 8.47 1.54 -4.53
C TRP A 282 9.86 1.28 -5.10
N GLY A 283 10.90 1.89 -4.52
CA GLY A 283 12.29 1.70 -4.97
C GLY A 283 12.76 0.26 -4.75
N LYS A 284 12.46 -0.31 -3.59
CA LYS A 284 12.75 -1.71 -3.26
C LYS A 284 11.73 -2.72 -3.78
N TRP A 285 10.64 -2.24 -4.37
CA TRP A 285 9.57 -3.09 -4.88
C TRP A 285 9.03 -4.06 -3.82
N GLU A 286 8.68 -3.52 -2.65
CA GLU A 286 8.25 -4.28 -1.49
C GLU A 286 7.05 -3.68 -0.74
N TYR A 287 6.54 -4.42 0.23
CA TYR A 287 5.53 -3.95 1.17
C TYR A 287 6.24 -3.37 2.40
N SER A 288 6.15 -2.06 2.59
CA SER A 288 6.78 -1.36 3.69
C SER A 288 5.90 -0.25 4.25
N SER A 289 6.18 0.17 5.48
CA SER A 289 5.53 1.30 6.15
C SER A 289 6.27 2.61 5.88
N MET A 290 5.74 3.72 6.40
CA MET A 290 6.45 5.01 6.39
C MET A 290 7.72 4.97 7.24
N GLU A 291 7.68 4.27 8.38
CA GLU A 291 8.84 4.07 9.25
C GLU A 291 9.95 3.32 8.51
N ASP A 292 9.61 2.23 7.82
CA ASP A 292 10.59 1.49 7.00
C ASP A 292 11.24 2.41 5.96
N ALA A 293 10.44 3.25 5.27
CA ALA A 293 10.96 4.18 4.27
C ALA A 293 11.94 5.21 4.87
N VAL A 294 11.70 5.69 6.08
CA VAL A 294 12.61 6.58 6.82
C VAL A 294 13.90 5.84 7.17
N MET A 295 13.80 4.64 7.74
CA MET A 295 14.97 3.83 8.09
C MET A 295 15.82 3.46 6.87
N GLU A 296 15.19 3.12 5.76
CA GLU A 296 15.90 2.84 4.51
C GLU A 296 16.57 4.09 3.93
N GLY A 297 15.95 5.26 4.05
CA GLY A 297 16.57 6.53 3.69
C GLY A 297 17.81 6.80 4.51
N MET A 298 17.78 6.56 5.83
CA MET A 298 18.94 6.70 6.72
C MET A 298 20.07 5.71 6.37
N GLN A 299 19.73 4.48 5.99
CA GLN A 299 20.71 3.46 5.59
C GLN A 299 21.33 3.74 4.21
N ALA A 300 20.61 4.43 3.33
CA ALA A 300 21.07 4.75 1.99
C ALA A 300 22.01 5.96 1.95
N ALA A 301 21.95 6.85 2.95
CA ALA A 301 22.78 8.05 3.06
C ALA A 301 24.20 7.70 3.51
#